data_ea011bdd1e5a92cf08518d075ba5caf6
#
_entry.id   ea011bdd1e5a92cf08518d075ba5caf6
#
_cell.length_a   1.000
_cell.length_b   1.000
_cell.length_c   1.000
_cell.angle_alpha   90.00
_cell.angle_beta   90.00
_cell.angle_gamma   90.00
#
_symmetry.space_group_name_H-M   'P 1'
#
loop_
_entity.id
_entity.type
_entity.pdbx_description
1 polymer ?
#
loop_
_entity_poly.entity_id
_entity_poly.type
_entity_poly.pdbx_seq_one_letter_code
_entity_poly.pdbx_strand_id
1 'polypeptide(L)'
;MGQAGLRGEMKIESLAGGANNQVFRLSAGGLSALLKAYFQHPDDPRNRLETEYRFLTFAWRSGVHRVPQPLACDPEHRVALYEYVEGRPIAPGEVSQGLVRQALDFYHELNGHRREADAADLPLASEAYFTLAAHLRGVEERVLRLAKLDAAGDVGREAARFVGKELTEAWARVATATRHGVRQLGLHLEQEIAPEARCLSPSDFGFHNAILEPGGRLRFVDFEYAGWDDPAKLVCDFFCQEAVPVPAAHHEWFAGEVVRDLPAPGAQRERIGLLLPVYRIKWCCILLNDFLPLARDRRRFTQSAEGEQARRATQLDKARRALQRAART
;
A
#
# COMPACT_ATOMS: atom_id res chain seq x y z
N MET A 1 -3.98 6.12 28.03
CA MET A 1 -2.85 7.07 28.25
C MET A 1 -1.87 6.59 29.29
N GLY A 2 -2.30 6.02 30.41
CA GLY A 2 -1.39 5.45 31.41
C GLY A 2 -0.45 4.35 30.90
N GLN A 3 -0.87 3.56 29.92
CA GLN A 3 -0.06 2.49 29.32
C GLN A 3 1.09 3.01 28.44
N ALA A 4 0.98 4.24 27.88
CA ALA A 4 2.04 4.86 27.08
C ALA A 4 3.07 5.64 27.92
N GLY A 5 2.93 5.67 29.25
CA GLY A 5 3.84 6.39 30.15
C GLY A 5 3.75 7.92 30.09
N LEU A 6 2.83 8.49 29.30
CA LEU A 6 2.64 9.94 29.15
C LEU A 6 2.06 10.52 30.45
N ARG A 7 2.84 11.37 31.15
CA ARG A 7 2.46 12.02 32.41
C ARG A 7 2.74 13.52 32.33
N GLY A 8 1.87 14.34 32.96
CA GLY A 8 2.01 15.80 33.02
C GLY A 8 1.14 16.51 31.96
N GLU A 9 1.45 17.77 31.72
CA GLU A 9 0.76 18.58 30.70
C GLU A 9 0.99 17.99 29.30
N MET A 10 -0.11 17.75 28.58
CA MET A 10 -0.08 17.11 27.28
C MET A 10 -0.16 18.14 26.16
N LYS A 11 0.81 18.11 25.25
CA LYS A 11 0.77 18.84 23.98
C LYS A 11 0.25 17.89 22.89
N ILE A 12 -0.74 18.37 22.12
CA ILE A 12 -1.29 17.67 20.95
C ILE A 12 -0.96 18.49 19.71
N GLU A 13 -0.30 17.89 18.74
CA GLU A 13 0.09 18.50 17.47
C GLU A 13 -0.45 17.67 16.31
N SER A 14 -1.25 18.29 15.43
CA SER A 14 -1.71 17.64 14.21
C SER A 14 -0.54 17.48 13.24
N LEU A 15 -0.33 16.24 12.76
CA LEU A 15 0.67 15.95 11.75
C LEU A 15 0.05 15.98 10.36
N ALA A 16 0.73 16.63 9.42
CA ALA A 16 0.37 16.55 8.02
C ALA A 16 0.68 15.14 7.50
N GLY A 17 -0.29 14.47 6.93
CA GLY A 17 -0.09 13.16 6.31
C GLY A 17 -1.28 12.23 6.48
N GLY A 18 -1.39 11.27 5.58
CA GLY A 18 -2.47 10.30 5.54
C GLY A 18 -3.67 10.75 4.72
N ALA A 19 -3.97 10.01 3.67
CA ALA A 19 -5.17 10.28 2.85
C ALA A 19 -6.46 9.79 3.53
N ASN A 20 -6.33 8.92 4.54
CA ASN A 20 -7.44 8.20 5.14
C ASN A 20 -7.66 8.51 6.63
N ASN A 21 -6.65 8.99 7.36
CA ASN A 21 -6.69 9.09 8.81
C ASN A 21 -6.25 10.47 9.28
N GLN A 22 -6.71 10.89 10.47
CA GLN A 22 -6.14 12.01 11.19
C GLN A 22 -5.01 11.48 12.09
N VAL A 23 -3.88 12.17 12.09
CA VAL A 23 -2.69 11.74 12.82
C VAL A 23 -2.20 12.88 13.70
N PHE A 24 -1.93 12.58 14.97
CA PHE A 24 -1.50 13.56 15.96
C PHE A 24 -0.26 13.05 16.70
N ARG A 25 0.69 13.93 16.94
CA ARG A 25 1.76 13.72 17.91
C ARG A 25 1.25 14.14 19.28
N LEU A 26 1.33 13.23 20.24
CA LEU A 26 1.10 13.52 21.66
C LEU A 26 2.45 13.60 22.34
N SER A 27 2.69 14.64 23.13
CA SER A 27 3.95 14.81 23.87
C SER A 27 3.67 15.19 25.31
N ALA A 28 4.27 14.52 26.27
CA ALA A 28 4.19 14.81 27.70
C ALA A 28 5.41 14.25 28.43
N GLY A 29 6.01 15.03 29.33
CA GLY A 29 7.13 14.57 30.16
C GLY A 29 8.37 14.10 29.38
N GLY A 30 8.61 14.65 28.19
CA GLY A 30 9.73 14.27 27.31
C GLY A 30 9.48 13.03 26.47
N LEU A 31 8.33 12.38 26.60
CA LEU A 31 7.91 11.23 25.78
C LEU A 31 6.97 11.69 24.67
N SER A 32 7.00 10.98 23.55
CA SER A 32 6.09 11.20 22.41
C SER A 32 5.40 9.90 22.01
N ALA A 33 4.13 10.02 21.59
CA ALA A 33 3.37 8.93 20.99
C ALA A 33 2.59 9.45 19.78
N LEU A 34 2.22 8.55 18.87
CA LEU A 34 1.39 8.82 17.71
C LEU A 34 -0.04 8.40 18.01
N LEU A 35 -1.00 9.33 17.95
CA LEU A 35 -2.43 9.02 17.98
C LEU A 35 -2.95 9.03 16.54
N LYS A 36 -3.61 7.95 16.13
CA LYS A 36 -4.24 7.80 14.81
C LYS A 36 -5.74 7.63 14.99
N ALA A 37 -6.52 8.50 14.35
CA ALA A 37 -7.97 8.41 14.29
C ALA A 37 -8.40 7.95 12.89
N TYR A 38 -9.16 6.85 12.84
CA TYR A 38 -9.43 6.11 11.60
C TYR A 38 -10.74 6.56 10.95
N PHE A 39 -10.65 6.86 9.65
CA PHE A 39 -11.82 7.11 8.82
C PHE A 39 -12.67 5.85 8.67
N GLN A 40 -13.98 6.00 8.81
CA GLN A 40 -14.96 4.96 8.51
C GLN A 40 -16.08 5.54 7.64
N HIS A 41 -16.56 4.74 6.70
CA HIS A 41 -17.68 5.08 5.86
C HIS A 41 -18.52 3.81 5.61
N PRO A 42 -19.86 3.90 5.52
CA PRO A 42 -20.73 2.73 5.28
C PRO A 42 -20.37 1.94 4.02
N ASP A 43 -19.92 2.62 2.97
CA ASP A 43 -19.50 2.00 1.70
C ASP A 43 -18.06 1.44 1.74
N ASP A 44 -17.37 1.52 2.87
CA ASP A 44 -16.02 0.99 3.04
C ASP A 44 -16.01 -0.07 4.15
N PRO A 45 -16.06 -1.36 3.80
CA PRO A 45 -16.19 -2.44 4.77
C PRO A 45 -14.91 -2.70 5.59
N ARG A 46 -13.82 -1.99 5.31
CA ARG A 46 -12.52 -2.24 5.95
C ARG A 46 -12.48 -1.74 7.38
N ASN A 47 -12.09 -2.60 8.32
CA ASN A 47 -11.79 -2.22 9.69
C ASN A 47 -10.29 -1.91 9.82
N ARG A 48 -9.88 -0.69 9.40
CA ARG A 48 -8.48 -0.27 9.35
C ARG A 48 -7.80 -0.28 10.70
N LEU A 49 -8.51 0.16 11.75
CA LEU A 49 -7.97 0.17 13.10
C LEU A 49 -7.61 -1.23 13.56
N GLU A 50 -8.54 -2.16 13.44
CA GLU A 50 -8.32 -3.54 13.88
C GLU A 50 -7.21 -4.21 13.08
N THR A 51 -7.22 -4.01 11.75
CA THR A 51 -6.21 -4.54 10.86
C THR A 51 -4.81 -4.07 11.27
N GLU A 52 -4.60 -2.76 11.40
CA GLU A 52 -3.30 -2.19 11.74
C GLU A 52 -2.86 -2.59 13.15
N TYR A 53 -3.75 -2.49 14.13
CA TYR A 53 -3.40 -2.78 15.52
C TYR A 53 -3.03 -4.26 15.73
N ARG A 54 -3.79 -5.19 15.14
CA ARG A 54 -3.50 -6.63 15.21
C ARG A 54 -2.19 -6.98 14.50
N PHE A 55 -1.99 -6.45 13.30
CA PHE A 55 -0.77 -6.71 12.53
C PHE A 55 0.48 -6.20 13.25
N LEU A 56 0.46 -4.97 13.78
CA LEU A 56 1.56 -4.41 14.55
C LEU A 56 1.79 -5.15 15.86
N THR A 57 0.72 -5.62 16.53
CA THR A 57 0.83 -6.43 17.74
C THR A 57 1.52 -7.75 17.46
N PHE A 58 1.15 -8.43 16.37
CA PHE A 58 1.84 -9.64 15.91
C PHE A 58 3.30 -9.37 15.61
N ALA A 59 3.60 -8.39 14.74
CA ALA A 59 4.98 -8.07 14.36
C ALA A 59 5.85 -7.76 15.57
N TRP A 60 5.36 -6.94 16.50
CA TRP A 60 6.08 -6.55 17.70
C TRP A 60 6.35 -7.73 18.65
N ARG A 61 5.36 -8.61 18.85
CA ARG A 61 5.50 -9.82 19.69
C ARG A 61 6.50 -10.81 19.09
N SER A 62 6.55 -10.91 17.78
CA SER A 62 7.52 -11.74 17.06
C SER A 62 8.92 -11.13 16.97
N GLY A 63 9.17 -9.96 17.60
CA GLY A 63 10.48 -9.31 17.62
C GLY A 63 10.77 -8.45 16.39
N VAL A 64 9.81 -8.24 15.48
CA VAL A 64 9.96 -7.39 14.31
C VAL A 64 9.78 -5.93 14.71
N HIS A 65 10.89 -5.26 15.07
CA HIS A 65 10.88 -3.89 15.59
C HIS A 65 11.18 -2.83 14.50
N ARG A 66 11.05 -3.17 13.24
CA ARG A 66 11.06 -2.20 12.13
C ARG A 66 9.71 -1.54 11.89
N VAL A 67 8.78 -1.70 12.83
CA VAL A 67 7.44 -1.13 12.83
C VAL A 67 7.18 -0.39 14.15
N PRO A 68 6.22 0.55 14.24
CA PRO A 68 5.87 1.20 15.48
C PRO A 68 5.31 0.21 16.50
N GLN A 69 5.66 0.40 17.78
CA GLN A 69 5.03 -0.35 18.87
C GLN A 69 3.57 0.04 19.01
N PRO A 70 2.61 -0.91 18.99
CA PRO A 70 1.23 -0.63 19.36
C PRO A 70 1.15 -0.47 20.89
N LEU A 71 0.61 0.66 21.35
CA LEU A 71 0.56 1.00 22.77
C LEU A 71 -0.82 0.81 23.37
N ALA A 72 -1.87 1.26 22.67
CA ALA A 72 -3.26 1.11 23.09
C ALA A 72 -4.20 1.28 21.90
N CYS A 73 -5.41 0.73 21.97
CA CYS A 73 -6.48 1.04 21.03
C CYS A 73 -7.81 1.22 21.75
N ASP A 74 -8.67 2.03 21.15
CA ASP A 74 -10.05 2.26 21.56
C ASP A 74 -10.94 2.07 20.31
N PRO A 75 -11.55 0.89 20.14
CA PRO A 75 -12.40 0.59 19.01
C PRO A 75 -13.69 1.43 18.98
N GLU A 76 -14.22 1.84 20.15
CA GLU A 76 -15.43 2.63 20.27
C GLU A 76 -15.24 4.03 19.65
N HIS A 77 -14.12 4.67 19.97
CA HIS A 77 -13.76 5.98 19.43
C HIS A 77 -12.93 5.89 18.14
N ARG A 78 -12.60 4.67 17.67
CA ARG A 78 -11.82 4.40 16.45
C ARG A 78 -10.48 5.08 16.45
N VAL A 79 -9.78 5.03 17.58
CA VAL A 79 -8.44 5.57 17.73
C VAL A 79 -7.47 4.52 18.22
N ALA A 80 -6.21 4.65 17.83
CA ALA A 80 -5.13 3.87 18.40
C ALA A 80 -3.91 4.74 18.67
N LEU A 81 -3.13 4.28 19.65
CA LEU A 81 -1.91 4.92 20.09
C LEU A 81 -0.73 4.00 19.77
N TYR A 82 0.27 4.59 19.12
CA TYR A 82 1.49 3.92 18.69
C TYR A 82 2.73 4.66 19.18
N GLU A 83 3.87 4.00 19.17
CA GLU A 83 5.17 4.64 19.27
C GLU A 83 5.29 5.74 18.22
N TYR A 84 5.78 6.91 18.63
CA TYR A 84 6.17 7.95 17.69
C TYR A 84 7.58 7.65 17.16
N VAL A 85 7.69 7.35 15.88
CA VAL A 85 8.97 7.06 15.22
C VAL A 85 9.65 8.37 14.87
N GLU A 86 10.76 8.67 15.52
CA GLU A 86 11.58 9.85 15.20
C GLU A 86 12.36 9.63 13.91
N GLY A 87 12.33 10.60 13.01
CA GLY A 87 13.01 10.50 11.72
C GLY A 87 12.37 11.38 10.65
N ARG A 88 12.71 11.11 9.41
CA ARG A 88 12.16 11.83 8.26
C ARG A 88 11.63 10.88 7.18
N PRO A 89 10.65 11.33 6.37
CA PRO A 89 10.24 10.62 5.16
C PRO A 89 11.42 10.47 4.17
N ILE A 90 11.32 9.45 3.31
CA ILE A 90 12.21 9.29 2.15
C ILE A 90 11.69 10.19 1.02
N ALA A 91 12.57 11.03 0.46
CA ALA A 91 12.21 11.85 -0.67
C ALA A 91 12.30 11.08 -2.01
N PRO A 92 11.49 11.43 -3.02
CA PRO A 92 11.67 10.90 -4.37
C PRO A 92 13.10 11.11 -4.87
N GLY A 93 13.71 10.05 -5.40
CA GLY A 93 15.10 10.07 -5.88
C GLY A 93 16.16 9.68 -4.84
N GLU A 94 15.82 9.58 -3.55
CA GLU A 94 16.75 9.12 -2.50
C GLU A 94 16.87 7.59 -2.42
N VAL A 95 16.02 6.84 -3.13
CA VAL A 95 15.98 5.38 -3.03
C VAL A 95 17.26 4.77 -3.59
N SER A 96 18.12 4.31 -2.68
CA SER A 96 19.37 3.61 -2.98
C SER A 96 19.21 2.09 -2.86
N GLN A 97 20.19 1.34 -3.39
CA GLN A 97 20.25 -0.11 -3.20
C GLN A 97 20.25 -0.50 -1.72
N GLY A 98 20.91 0.29 -0.84
CA GLY A 98 20.95 0.05 0.59
C GLY A 98 19.55 0.16 1.23
N LEU A 99 18.74 1.13 0.81
CA LEU A 99 17.35 1.26 1.27
C LEU A 99 16.47 0.10 0.75
N VAL A 100 16.61 -0.28 -0.52
CA VAL A 100 15.88 -1.43 -1.09
C VAL A 100 16.24 -2.72 -0.37
N ARG A 101 17.53 -2.91 0.01
CA ARG A 101 17.96 -4.05 0.84
C ARG A 101 17.29 -4.02 2.22
N GLN A 102 17.22 -2.87 2.89
CA GLN A 102 16.53 -2.76 4.16
C GLN A 102 15.02 -3.07 4.08
N ALA A 103 14.36 -2.72 2.97
CA ALA A 103 12.97 -3.10 2.72
C ALA A 103 12.83 -4.63 2.53
N LEU A 104 13.77 -5.24 1.83
CA LEU A 104 13.81 -6.70 1.67
C LEU A 104 14.11 -7.41 3.00
N ASP A 105 15.04 -6.89 3.80
CA ASP A 105 15.35 -7.42 5.13
C ASP A 105 14.11 -7.39 6.04
N PHE A 106 13.33 -6.29 6.00
CA PHE A 106 12.06 -6.20 6.70
C PHE A 106 11.05 -7.27 6.23
N TYR A 107 10.93 -7.47 4.91
CA TYR A 107 10.09 -8.53 4.36
C TYR A 107 10.49 -9.91 4.90
N HIS A 108 11.77 -10.23 4.90
CA HIS A 108 12.27 -11.53 5.40
C HIS A 108 12.10 -11.68 6.90
N GLU A 109 12.40 -10.63 7.69
CA GLU A 109 12.19 -10.60 9.13
C GLU A 109 10.72 -10.90 9.47
N LEU A 110 9.77 -10.19 8.84
CA LEU A 110 8.33 -10.39 9.03
C LEU A 110 7.89 -11.81 8.61
N ASN A 111 8.31 -12.26 7.44
CA ASN A 111 7.87 -13.53 6.87
C ASN A 111 8.59 -14.75 7.45
N GLY A 112 9.67 -14.56 8.21
CA GLY A 112 10.26 -15.58 9.05
C GLY A 112 9.26 -16.15 10.08
N HIS A 113 8.33 -15.30 10.53
CA HIS A 113 7.31 -15.62 11.53
C HIS A 113 5.95 -16.07 10.96
N ARG A 114 5.79 -16.16 9.63
CA ARG A 114 4.51 -16.49 8.98
C ARG A 114 3.93 -17.87 9.33
N ARG A 115 4.75 -18.77 9.92
CA ARG A 115 4.31 -20.10 10.34
C ARG A 115 3.97 -20.19 11.83
N GLU A 116 4.09 -19.11 12.57
CA GLU A 116 3.68 -19.06 13.97
C GLU A 116 2.14 -19.13 14.09
N ALA A 117 1.65 -19.68 15.18
CA ALA A 117 0.21 -19.85 15.38
C ALA A 117 -0.55 -18.52 15.30
N ASP A 118 0.00 -17.47 15.90
CA ASP A 118 -0.63 -16.13 15.92
C ASP A 118 -0.71 -15.50 14.52
N ALA A 119 0.13 -15.91 13.55
CA ALA A 119 0.06 -15.43 12.18
C ALA A 119 -1.22 -15.91 11.47
N ALA A 120 -1.71 -17.10 11.82
CA ALA A 120 -2.94 -17.66 11.22
C ALA A 120 -4.19 -16.82 11.52
N ASP A 121 -4.16 -16.07 12.63
CA ASP A 121 -5.27 -15.21 13.04
C ASP A 121 -5.26 -13.84 12.35
N LEU A 122 -4.21 -13.51 11.59
CA LEU A 122 -4.15 -12.25 10.85
C LEU A 122 -5.15 -12.26 9.69
N PRO A 123 -5.79 -11.10 9.39
CA PRO A 123 -6.72 -11.01 8.27
C PRO A 123 -6.01 -11.16 6.93
N LEU A 124 -6.79 -11.30 5.87
CA LEU A 124 -6.29 -11.08 4.52
C LEU A 124 -5.94 -9.60 4.34
N ALA A 125 -4.87 -9.32 3.62
CA ALA A 125 -4.52 -7.97 3.22
C ALA A 125 -5.64 -7.37 2.34
N SER A 126 -5.74 -6.06 2.34
CA SER A 126 -6.71 -5.38 1.46
C SER A 126 -6.45 -5.76 0.00
N GLU A 127 -7.49 -6.20 -0.70
CA GLU A 127 -7.39 -6.66 -2.09
C GLU A 127 -6.37 -7.80 -2.27
N ALA A 128 -6.28 -8.71 -1.30
CA ALA A 128 -5.53 -9.95 -1.47
C ALA A 128 -6.23 -10.84 -2.50
N TYR A 129 -5.54 -11.13 -3.58
CA TYR A 129 -5.99 -12.00 -4.64
C TYR A 129 -4.99 -13.16 -4.79
N PHE A 130 -5.49 -14.39 -4.82
CA PHE A 130 -4.61 -15.56 -4.87
C PHE A 130 -4.65 -16.32 -6.20
N THR A 131 -5.42 -15.81 -7.17
CA THR A 131 -5.44 -16.31 -8.55
C THR A 131 -5.14 -15.20 -9.53
N LEU A 132 -4.50 -15.50 -10.67
CA LEU A 132 -4.23 -14.51 -11.72
C LEU A 132 -5.53 -13.86 -12.24
N ALA A 133 -6.60 -14.65 -12.32
CA ALA A 133 -7.91 -14.14 -12.72
C ALA A 133 -8.47 -13.12 -11.71
N ALA A 134 -8.32 -13.35 -10.42
CA ALA A 134 -8.77 -12.41 -9.39
C ALA A 134 -8.02 -11.07 -9.44
N HIS A 135 -6.69 -11.10 -9.68
CA HIS A 135 -5.91 -9.86 -9.92
C HIS A 135 -6.44 -9.09 -11.14
N LEU A 136 -6.69 -9.77 -12.24
CA LEU A 136 -7.25 -9.13 -13.44
C LEU A 136 -8.63 -8.54 -13.18
N ARG A 137 -9.53 -9.28 -12.51
CA ARG A 137 -10.87 -8.78 -12.14
C ARG A 137 -10.79 -7.55 -11.26
N GLY A 138 -9.94 -7.56 -10.22
CA GLY A 138 -9.79 -6.42 -9.32
C GLY A 138 -9.34 -5.14 -10.01
N VAL A 139 -8.46 -5.25 -11.00
CA VAL A 139 -8.03 -4.08 -11.79
C VAL A 139 -9.13 -3.66 -12.79
N GLU A 140 -9.81 -4.59 -13.43
CA GLU A 140 -10.95 -4.30 -14.31
C GLU A 140 -12.06 -3.54 -13.57
N GLU A 141 -12.43 -3.97 -12.37
CA GLU A 141 -13.41 -3.29 -11.52
C GLU A 141 -12.99 -1.86 -11.18
N ARG A 142 -11.69 -1.60 -10.97
CA ARG A 142 -11.15 -0.25 -10.76
C ARG A 142 -11.29 0.62 -12.00
N VAL A 143 -10.96 0.10 -13.18
CA VAL A 143 -11.13 0.80 -14.46
C VAL A 143 -12.60 1.12 -14.69
N LEU A 144 -13.49 0.15 -14.50
CA LEU A 144 -14.95 0.33 -14.64
C LEU A 144 -15.51 1.34 -13.63
N ARG A 145 -15.01 1.36 -12.40
CA ARG A 145 -15.41 2.34 -11.38
C ARG A 145 -15.06 3.77 -11.79
N LEU A 146 -13.91 3.96 -12.44
CA LEU A 146 -13.49 5.26 -12.93
C LEU A 146 -14.36 5.79 -14.09
N ALA A 147 -15.14 4.95 -14.76
CA ALA A 147 -16.15 5.43 -15.71
C ALA A 147 -17.23 6.32 -15.05
N LYS A 148 -17.36 6.25 -13.72
CA LYS A 148 -18.29 7.06 -12.92
C LYS A 148 -17.59 8.24 -12.20
N LEU A 149 -16.40 8.64 -12.64
CA LEU A 149 -15.67 9.75 -12.03
C LEU A 149 -16.42 11.08 -12.17
N ASP A 150 -16.14 11.99 -11.24
CA ASP A 150 -16.67 13.36 -11.31
C ASP A 150 -15.99 14.16 -12.43
N ALA A 151 -16.72 14.37 -13.51
CA ALA A 151 -16.26 15.12 -14.70
C ALA A 151 -16.49 16.65 -14.57
N ALA A 152 -16.80 17.18 -13.38
CA ALA A 152 -17.01 18.61 -13.19
C ALA A 152 -15.71 19.40 -13.39
N GLY A 153 -15.84 20.56 -14.04
CA GLY A 153 -14.72 21.44 -14.38
C GLY A 153 -13.83 20.91 -15.51
N ASP A 154 -12.82 21.68 -15.90
CA ASP A 154 -11.92 21.32 -17.02
C ASP A 154 -11.10 20.08 -16.72
N VAL A 155 -10.50 20.02 -15.52
CA VAL A 155 -9.68 18.89 -15.08
C VAL A 155 -10.51 17.60 -14.98
N GLY A 156 -11.77 17.68 -14.53
CA GLY A 156 -12.68 16.53 -14.47
C GLY A 156 -13.03 16.01 -15.88
N ARG A 157 -13.33 16.91 -16.82
CA ARG A 157 -13.58 16.53 -18.22
C ARG A 157 -12.36 15.91 -18.89
N GLU A 158 -11.17 16.41 -18.56
CA GLU A 158 -9.90 15.89 -19.06
C GLU A 158 -9.59 14.50 -18.50
N ALA A 159 -9.84 14.27 -17.21
CA ALA A 159 -9.73 12.96 -16.57
C ALA A 159 -10.73 11.96 -17.20
N ALA A 160 -11.97 12.37 -17.44
CA ALA A 160 -12.97 11.51 -18.09
C ALA A 160 -12.54 11.07 -19.50
N ARG A 161 -11.97 11.98 -20.30
CA ARG A 161 -11.41 11.63 -21.62
C ARG A 161 -10.23 10.67 -21.52
N PHE A 162 -9.30 10.93 -20.60
CA PHE A 162 -8.16 10.05 -20.34
C PHE A 162 -8.60 8.64 -19.95
N VAL A 163 -9.55 8.52 -19.02
CA VAL A 163 -10.09 7.21 -18.59
C VAL A 163 -10.82 6.52 -19.72
N GLY A 164 -11.74 7.24 -20.40
CA GLY A 164 -12.61 6.65 -21.43
C GLY A 164 -11.87 6.17 -22.67
N LYS A 165 -10.68 6.70 -22.96
CA LYS A 165 -9.89 6.33 -24.13
C LYS A 165 -8.57 5.66 -23.72
N GLU A 166 -7.63 6.42 -23.22
CA GLU A 166 -6.24 5.97 -23.06
C GLU A 166 -6.10 4.84 -22.04
N LEU A 167 -6.71 5.01 -20.84
CA LEU A 167 -6.61 4.01 -19.77
C LEU A 167 -7.38 2.73 -20.11
N THR A 168 -8.60 2.86 -20.68
CA THR A 168 -9.44 1.71 -21.08
C THR A 168 -8.78 0.89 -22.19
N GLU A 169 -8.23 1.54 -23.20
CA GLU A 169 -7.50 0.86 -24.29
C GLU A 169 -6.22 0.18 -23.76
N ALA A 170 -5.48 0.86 -22.89
CA ALA A 170 -4.28 0.28 -22.27
C ALA A 170 -4.62 -0.95 -21.42
N TRP A 171 -5.69 -0.88 -20.64
CA TRP A 171 -6.18 -2.01 -19.87
C TRP A 171 -6.54 -3.20 -20.77
N ALA A 172 -7.29 -2.99 -21.83
CA ALA A 172 -7.68 -4.05 -22.76
C ALA A 172 -6.46 -4.77 -23.39
N ARG A 173 -5.42 -3.99 -23.78
CA ARG A 173 -4.16 -4.56 -24.28
C ARG A 173 -3.42 -5.37 -23.22
N VAL A 174 -3.25 -4.80 -22.00
CA VAL A 174 -2.54 -5.47 -20.90
C VAL A 174 -3.27 -6.74 -20.48
N ALA A 175 -4.59 -6.70 -20.30
CA ALA A 175 -5.37 -7.86 -19.90
C ALA A 175 -5.29 -9.00 -20.95
N THR A 176 -5.32 -8.65 -22.26
CA THR A 176 -5.17 -9.62 -23.36
C THR A 176 -3.78 -10.23 -23.37
N ALA A 177 -2.74 -9.40 -23.26
CA ALA A 177 -1.35 -9.86 -23.23
C ALA A 177 -1.06 -10.76 -22.03
N THR A 178 -1.57 -10.40 -20.84
CA THR A 178 -1.42 -11.22 -19.63
C THR A 178 -2.10 -12.58 -19.80
N ARG A 179 -3.35 -12.64 -20.29
CA ARG A 179 -4.04 -13.91 -20.57
C ARG A 179 -3.30 -14.78 -21.60
N HIS A 180 -2.70 -14.13 -22.59
CA HIS A 180 -1.86 -14.84 -23.58
C HIS A 180 -0.59 -15.42 -22.93
N GLY A 181 0.13 -14.61 -22.14
CA GLY A 181 1.33 -15.03 -21.43
C GLY A 181 1.06 -16.20 -20.46
N VAL A 182 -0.07 -16.15 -19.73
CA VAL A 182 -0.49 -17.27 -18.86
C VAL A 182 -0.57 -18.58 -19.64
N ARG A 183 -1.20 -18.57 -20.84
CA ARG A 183 -1.27 -19.77 -21.69
C ARG A 183 0.09 -20.23 -22.22
N GLN A 184 0.94 -19.30 -22.62
CA GLN A 184 2.29 -19.60 -23.11
C GLN A 184 3.17 -20.26 -22.05
N LEU A 185 3.02 -19.84 -20.78
CA LEU A 185 3.77 -20.40 -19.65
C LEU A 185 3.14 -21.68 -19.07
N GLY A 186 2.04 -22.16 -19.65
CA GLY A 186 1.34 -23.34 -19.14
C GLY A 186 0.69 -23.13 -17.77
N LEU A 187 0.47 -21.86 -17.37
CA LEU A 187 -0.19 -21.51 -16.13
C LEU A 187 -1.73 -21.48 -16.31
N HIS A 188 -2.46 -21.55 -15.21
CA HIS A 188 -3.91 -21.48 -15.20
C HIS A 188 -4.40 -20.22 -14.47
N LEU A 189 -5.32 -19.48 -15.11
CA LEU A 189 -5.84 -18.23 -14.58
C LEU A 189 -6.51 -18.36 -13.21
N GLU A 190 -7.31 -19.42 -13.03
CA GLU A 190 -8.08 -19.67 -11.80
C GLU A 190 -7.33 -20.53 -10.78
N GLN A 191 -6.09 -20.93 -11.06
CA GLN A 191 -5.30 -21.68 -10.10
C GLN A 191 -4.90 -20.79 -8.94
N GLU A 192 -5.34 -21.17 -7.75
CA GLU A 192 -4.98 -20.49 -6.51
C GLU A 192 -3.56 -20.88 -6.09
N ILE A 193 -2.79 -19.90 -5.60
CA ILE A 193 -1.50 -20.19 -4.98
C ILE A 193 -1.71 -20.94 -3.67
N ALA A 194 -0.86 -21.94 -3.41
CA ALA A 194 -0.91 -22.70 -2.17
C ALA A 194 -0.78 -21.78 -0.94
N PRO A 195 -1.45 -22.09 0.19
CA PRO A 195 -1.32 -21.28 1.41
C PRO A 195 0.12 -21.04 1.84
N GLU A 196 1.01 -22.03 1.66
CA GLU A 196 2.44 -21.94 2.00
C GLU A 196 3.21 -20.97 1.08
N ALA A 197 2.65 -20.63 -0.08
CA ALA A 197 3.21 -19.66 -1.01
C ALA A 197 2.72 -18.22 -0.74
N ARG A 198 1.79 -18.03 0.19
CA ARG A 198 1.33 -16.69 0.61
C ARG A 198 2.34 -16.05 1.55
N CYS A 199 2.31 -14.72 1.62
CA CYS A 199 3.18 -13.95 2.49
C CYS A 199 2.37 -13.04 3.41
N LEU A 200 2.99 -12.60 4.51
CA LEU A 200 2.54 -11.45 5.28
C LEU A 200 3.02 -10.17 4.58
N SER A 201 2.11 -9.25 4.37
CA SER A 201 2.34 -8.03 3.59
C SER A 201 1.77 -6.81 4.31
N PRO A 202 2.47 -5.66 4.30
CA PRO A 202 1.89 -4.37 4.65
C PRO A 202 0.75 -3.95 3.69
N SER A 203 0.63 -4.61 2.53
CA SER A 203 -0.25 -4.30 1.39
C SER A 203 0.11 -2.98 0.71
N ASP A 204 0.14 -1.84 1.41
CA ASP A 204 0.64 -0.56 0.90
C ASP A 204 2.14 -0.41 1.20
N PHE A 205 2.92 -1.38 0.72
CA PHE A 205 4.35 -1.48 0.96
C PHE A 205 5.15 -0.58 0.04
N GLY A 206 5.93 0.34 0.62
CA GLY A 206 6.79 1.25 -0.14
C GLY A 206 7.45 2.31 0.72
N PHE A 207 8.40 3.06 0.12
CA PHE A 207 9.15 4.10 0.84
C PHE A 207 8.31 5.33 1.20
N HIS A 208 7.13 5.50 0.63
CA HIS A 208 6.18 6.53 1.04
C HIS A 208 5.60 6.28 2.43
N ASN A 209 5.63 5.02 2.88
CA ASN A 209 5.25 4.56 4.22
C ASN A 209 6.47 4.14 5.02
N ALA A 210 7.61 4.81 4.83
CA ALA A 210 8.84 4.56 5.57
C ALA A 210 9.40 5.83 6.18
N ILE A 211 9.95 5.71 7.38
CA ILE A 211 10.66 6.74 8.13
C ILE A 211 12.13 6.34 8.22
N LEU A 212 13.02 7.23 7.82
CA LEU A 212 14.46 7.07 7.99
C LEU A 212 14.87 7.69 9.32
N GLU A 213 15.23 6.84 10.28
CA GLU A 213 15.76 7.26 11.58
C GLU A 213 17.13 7.97 11.44
N PRO A 214 17.54 8.82 12.40
CA PRO A 214 18.85 9.50 12.35
C PRO A 214 20.05 8.55 12.21
N GLY A 215 19.92 7.30 12.69
CA GLY A 215 20.91 6.23 12.53
C GLY A 215 20.92 5.52 11.17
N GLY A 216 20.08 5.95 10.21
CA GLY A 216 20.01 5.35 8.87
C GLY A 216 19.18 4.06 8.78
N ARG A 217 18.48 3.68 9.86
CA ARG A 217 17.57 2.52 9.88
C ARG A 217 16.21 2.92 9.33
N LEU A 218 15.60 2.04 8.51
CA LEU A 218 14.21 2.21 8.07
C LEU A 218 13.23 1.63 9.10
N ARG A 219 12.16 2.39 9.35
CA ARG A 219 10.96 1.97 10.06
C ARG A 219 9.77 2.12 9.12
N PHE A 220 8.97 1.06 8.97
CA PHE A 220 7.77 1.09 8.15
C PHE A 220 6.55 1.43 8.99
N VAL A 221 5.63 2.21 8.41
CA VAL A 221 4.42 2.74 9.07
C VAL A 221 3.20 2.51 8.19
N ASP A 222 1.99 2.72 8.73
CA ASP A 222 0.71 2.68 7.99
C ASP A 222 0.32 1.28 7.49
N PHE A 223 0.01 0.40 8.45
CA PHE A 223 -0.36 -1.00 8.21
C PHE A 223 -1.88 -1.24 8.14
N GLU A 224 -2.68 -0.22 7.84
CA GLU A 224 -4.14 -0.28 7.84
C GLU A 224 -4.77 -1.25 6.83
N TYR A 225 -3.95 -1.80 5.94
CA TYR A 225 -4.31 -2.75 4.88
C TYR A 225 -3.57 -4.09 4.98
N ALA A 226 -2.75 -4.25 6.00
CA ALA A 226 -1.83 -5.37 6.15
C ALA A 226 -2.52 -6.71 6.41
N GLY A 227 -1.86 -7.79 6.05
CA GLY A 227 -2.35 -9.15 6.27
C GLY A 227 -1.73 -10.17 5.33
N TRP A 228 -2.40 -11.31 5.18
CA TRP A 228 -2.01 -12.35 4.24
C TRP A 228 -2.26 -11.94 2.80
N ASP A 229 -1.25 -12.11 1.94
CA ASP A 229 -1.25 -11.58 0.57
C ASP A 229 -0.53 -12.50 -0.42
N ASP A 230 -0.68 -12.20 -1.71
CA ASP A 230 0.12 -12.79 -2.79
C ASP A 230 1.48 -12.08 -2.87
N PRO A 231 2.62 -12.78 -2.79
CA PRO A 231 3.94 -12.17 -2.96
C PRO A 231 4.11 -11.44 -4.30
N ALA A 232 3.39 -11.87 -5.35
CA ALA A 232 3.41 -11.18 -6.62
C ALA A 232 2.74 -9.79 -6.51
N LYS A 233 1.64 -9.68 -5.75
CA LYS A 233 1.03 -8.38 -5.45
C LYS A 233 1.99 -7.48 -4.68
N LEU A 234 2.60 -7.99 -3.62
CA LEU A 234 3.56 -7.24 -2.79
C LEU A 234 4.69 -6.64 -3.65
N VAL A 235 5.33 -7.45 -4.50
CA VAL A 235 6.41 -6.99 -5.38
C VAL A 235 5.91 -5.95 -6.38
N CYS A 236 4.78 -6.23 -7.04
CA CYS A 236 4.22 -5.32 -8.03
C CYS A 236 3.81 -3.96 -7.41
N ASP A 237 3.15 -3.96 -6.25
CA ASP A 237 2.79 -2.71 -5.57
C ASP A 237 4.03 -1.91 -5.15
N PHE A 238 5.07 -2.57 -4.63
CA PHE A 238 6.32 -1.94 -4.23
C PHE A 238 7.02 -1.20 -5.38
N PHE A 239 6.98 -1.76 -6.61
CA PHE A 239 7.62 -1.15 -7.78
C PHE A 239 6.69 -0.25 -8.62
N CYS A 240 5.38 -0.32 -8.41
CA CYS A 240 4.42 0.49 -9.17
C CYS A 240 3.92 1.74 -8.42
N GLN A 241 4.16 1.86 -7.11
CA GLN A 241 3.79 3.06 -6.35
C GLN A 241 4.55 4.29 -6.87
N GLU A 242 3.86 5.45 -6.89
CA GLU A 242 4.32 6.65 -7.58
C GLU A 242 4.78 7.76 -6.65
N ALA A 243 4.59 7.61 -5.34
CA ALA A 243 4.94 8.67 -4.38
C ALA A 243 6.44 8.74 -4.16
N VAL A 244 7.11 7.60 -3.93
CA VAL A 244 8.58 7.46 -3.80
C VAL A 244 9.03 6.28 -4.67
N PRO A 245 9.18 6.47 -6.00
CA PRO A 245 9.42 5.39 -6.94
C PRO A 245 10.72 4.62 -6.65
N VAL A 246 10.62 3.30 -6.72
CA VAL A 246 11.79 2.40 -6.64
C VAL A 246 12.41 2.24 -8.03
N PRO A 247 13.74 2.40 -8.20
CA PRO A 247 14.39 2.19 -9.48
C PRO A 247 14.17 0.78 -10.03
N ALA A 248 13.72 0.67 -11.29
CA ALA A 248 13.38 -0.59 -11.92
C ALA A 248 14.57 -1.58 -11.99
N ALA A 249 15.80 -1.09 -11.96
CA ALA A 249 17.01 -1.92 -11.93
C ALA A 249 17.07 -2.90 -10.73
N HIS A 250 16.31 -2.62 -9.66
CA HIS A 250 16.26 -3.50 -8.49
C HIS A 250 15.16 -4.57 -8.59
N HIS A 251 14.26 -4.50 -9.60
CA HIS A 251 13.07 -5.35 -9.67
C HIS A 251 13.40 -6.85 -9.69
N GLU A 252 14.21 -7.31 -10.64
CA GLU A 252 14.52 -8.74 -10.81
C GLU A 252 15.18 -9.35 -9.58
N TRP A 253 16.14 -8.62 -9.01
CA TRP A 253 16.81 -9.05 -7.78
C TRP A 253 15.82 -9.13 -6.62
N PHE A 254 15.04 -8.06 -6.37
CA PHE A 254 14.08 -8.00 -5.28
C PHE A 254 12.99 -9.08 -5.41
N ALA A 255 12.43 -9.23 -6.61
CA ALA A 255 11.45 -10.28 -6.90
C ALA A 255 12.01 -11.68 -6.63
N GLY A 256 13.25 -11.92 -7.08
CA GLY A 256 13.95 -13.19 -6.84
C GLY A 256 14.10 -13.51 -5.36
N GLU A 257 14.51 -12.53 -4.56
CA GLU A 257 14.70 -12.70 -3.12
C GLU A 257 13.38 -12.88 -2.36
N VAL A 258 12.32 -12.15 -2.74
CA VAL A 258 10.98 -12.29 -2.12
C VAL A 258 10.44 -13.72 -2.26
N VAL A 259 10.66 -14.36 -3.39
CA VAL A 259 10.11 -15.70 -3.66
C VAL A 259 11.09 -16.84 -3.38
N ARG A 260 12.33 -16.55 -3.01
CA ARG A 260 13.43 -17.54 -2.88
C ARG A 260 13.05 -18.74 -2.02
N ASP A 261 12.43 -18.50 -0.88
CA ASP A 261 12.08 -19.51 0.13
C ASP A 261 10.61 -19.94 0.06
N LEU A 262 9.91 -19.57 -1.03
CA LEU A 262 8.52 -19.97 -1.27
C LEU A 262 8.45 -21.23 -2.16
N PRO A 263 7.36 -22.01 -2.09
CA PRO A 263 7.12 -23.10 -3.02
C PRO A 263 7.14 -22.64 -4.48
N ALA A 264 7.79 -23.41 -5.36
CA ALA A 264 7.88 -23.16 -6.79
C ALA A 264 8.35 -21.73 -7.16
N PRO A 265 9.56 -21.29 -6.70
CA PRO A 265 10.02 -19.91 -6.85
C PRO A 265 10.07 -19.43 -8.31
N GLY A 266 10.34 -20.34 -9.27
CA GLY A 266 10.28 -20.05 -10.70
C GLY A 266 8.89 -19.62 -11.15
N ALA A 267 7.87 -20.40 -10.82
CA ALA A 267 6.49 -20.06 -11.15
C ALA A 267 6.01 -18.76 -10.47
N GLN A 268 6.49 -18.48 -9.24
CA GLN A 268 6.19 -17.22 -8.58
C GLN A 268 6.82 -16.01 -9.31
N ARG A 269 8.06 -16.14 -9.82
CA ARG A 269 8.69 -15.10 -10.66
C ARG A 269 7.92 -14.86 -11.95
N GLU A 270 7.46 -15.91 -12.60
CA GLU A 270 6.63 -15.81 -13.81
C GLU A 270 5.32 -15.06 -13.50
N ARG A 271 4.66 -15.36 -12.38
CA ARG A 271 3.47 -14.64 -11.91
C ARG A 271 3.75 -13.15 -11.69
N ILE A 272 4.86 -12.79 -11.04
CA ILE A 272 5.28 -11.40 -10.84
C ILE A 272 5.43 -10.70 -12.20
N GLY A 273 6.13 -11.31 -13.15
CA GLY A 273 6.32 -10.77 -14.49
C GLY A 273 5.01 -10.53 -15.24
N LEU A 274 4.07 -11.47 -15.16
CA LEU A 274 2.74 -11.35 -15.76
C LEU A 274 1.88 -10.26 -15.11
N LEU A 275 1.99 -10.06 -13.80
CA LEU A 275 1.19 -9.12 -13.04
C LEU A 275 1.75 -7.69 -13.03
N LEU A 276 3.04 -7.50 -13.24
CA LEU A 276 3.65 -6.17 -13.20
C LEU A 276 2.97 -5.15 -14.13
N PRO A 277 2.67 -5.45 -15.42
CA PRO A 277 1.91 -4.55 -16.28
C PRO A 277 0.47 -4.28 -15.76
N VAL A 278 -0.17 -5.29 -15.19
CA VAL A 278 -1.52 -5.19 -14.59
C VAL A 278 -1.52 -4.21 -13.42
N TYR A 279 -0.50 -4.28 -12.57
CA TYR A 279 -0.36 -3.39 -11.43
C TYR A 279 0.02 -1.96 -11.80
N ARG A 280 0.71 -1.75 -12.90
CA ARG A 280 0.91 -0.40 -13.46
C ARG A 280 -0.43 0.26 -13.81
N ILE A 281 -1.37 -0.48 -14.41
CA ILE A 281 -2.74 0.02 -14.64
C ILE A 281 -3.48 0.25 -13.32
N LYS A 282 -3.37 -0.68 -12.35
CA LYS A 282 -3.92 -0.51 -10.99
C LYS A 282 -3.49 0.82 -10.37
N TRP A 283 -2.19 1.14 -10.43
CA TRP A 283 -1.66 2.37 -9.84
C TRP A 283 -2.11 3.63 -10.60
N CYS A 284 -2.28 3.58 -11.92
CA CYS A 284 -2.96 4.65 -12.64
C CYS A 284 -4.38 4.88 -12.09
N CYS A 285 -5.13 3.81 -11.82
CA CYS A 285 -6.47 3.92 -11.22
C CYS A 285 -6.42 4.51 -9.80
N ILE A 286 -5.43 4.12 -8.97
CA ILE A 286 -5.27 4.64 -7.60
C ILE A 286 -5.05 6.15 -7.62
N LEU A 287 -4.20 6.66 -8.50
CA LEU A 287 -3.94 8.10 -8.67
C LEU A 287 -5.22 8.87 -9.04
N LEU A 288 -6.15 8.24 -9.76
CA LEU A 288 -7.41 8.84 -10.16
C LEU A 288 -8.53 8.71 -9.13
N ASN A 289 -8.30 8.06 -7.99
CA ASN A 289 -9.31 7.93 -6.93
C ASN A 289 -9.80 9.31 -6.41
N ASP A 290 -8.98 10.38 -6.50
CA ASP A 290 -9.37 11.74 -6.12
C ASP A 290 -10.56 12.30 -6.94
N PHE A 291 -10.91 11.68 -8.05
CA PHE A 291 -12.06 12.01 -8.87
C PHE A 291 -13.33 11.23 -8.48
N LEU A 292 -13.23 10.29 -7.53
CA LEU A 292 -14.37 9.49 -7.05
C LEU A 292 -15.05 10.16 -5.83
N PRO A 293 -16.38 10.01 -5.67
CA PRO A 293 -17.15 10.66 -4.59
C PRO A 293 -16.58 10.40 -3.19
N LEU A 294 -16.23 9.14 -2.87
CA LEU A 294 -15.70 8.75 -1.57
C LEU A 294 -14.40 9.50 -1.19
N ALA A 295 -13.62 9.96 -2.17
CA ALA A 295 -12.41 10.73 -1.90
C ALA A 295 -12.72 12.08 -1.25
N ARG A 296 -13.85 12.72 -1.58
CA ARG A 296 -14.26 13.99 -0.93
C ARG A 296 -14.52 13.82 0.55
N ASP A 297 -15.21 12.75 0.94
CA ASP A 297 -15.55 12.50 2.33
C ASP A 297 -14.31 12.21 3.17
N ARG A 298 -13.38 11.42 2.62
CA ARG A 298 -12.07 11.19 3.25
C ARG A 298 -11.29 12.48 3.43
N ARG A 299 -11.23 13.35 2.40
CA ARG A 299 -10.50 14.63 2.47
C ARG A 299 -11.11 15.60 3.49
N ARG A 300 -12.43 15.63 3.61
CA ARG A 300 -13.09 16.38 4.67
C ARG A 300 -12.69 15.88 6.05
N PHE A 301 -12.62 14.58 6.24
CA PHE A 301 -12.17 13.99 7.49
C PHE A 301 -10.72 14.34 7.81
N THR A 302 -9.80 14.25 6.85
CA THR A 302 -8.36 14.55 7.06
C THR A 302 -8.04 16.05 7.06
N GLN A 303 -9.01 16.92 6.81
CA GLN A 303 -8.84 18.39 6.77
C GLN A 303 -7.72 18.85 5.85
N SER A 304 -7.55 18.20 4.67
CA SER A 304 -6.52 18.55 3.71
C SER A 304 -6.69 20.01 3.24
N ALA A 305 -5.65 20.83 3.46
CA ALA A 305 -5.63 22.25 3.09
C ALA A 305 -5.39 22.49 1.58
N GLU A 306 -5.01 21.47 0.83
CA GLU A 306 -4.69 21.59 -0.59
C GLU A 306 -5.97 21.80 -1.43
N GLY A 307 -5.93 22.78 -2.33
CA GLY A 307 -7.05 23.06 -3.24
C GLY A 307 -7.41 21.83 -4.09
N GLU A 308 -8.70 21.45 -4.12
CA GLU A 308 -9.18 20.23 -4.79
C GLU A 308 -8.77 20.19 -6.28
N GLN A 309 -8.89 21.31 -7.00
CA GLN A 309 -8.55 21.36 -8.43
C GLN A 309 -7.06 21.18 -8.70
N ALA A 310 -6.19 21.85 -7.93
CA ALA A 310 -4.74 21.74 -8.10
C ALA A 310 -4.27 20.31 -7.80
N ARG A 311 -4.80 19.69 -6.75
CA ARG A 311 -4.51 18.29 -6.41
C ARG A 311 -4.97 17.34 -7.53
N ARG A 312 -6.22 17.47 -8.01
CA ARG A 312 -6.76 16.65 -9.11
C ARG A 312 -5.93 16.78 -10.38
N ALA A 313 -5.52 17.99 -10.75
CA ALA A 313 -4.63 18.21 -11.89
C ALA A 313 -3.30 17.47 -11.71
N THR A 314 -2.67 17.60 -10.53
CA THR A 314 -1.44 16.89 -10.21
C THR A 314 -1.59 15.37 -10.29
N GLN A 315 -2.70 14.81 -9.78
CA GLN A 315 -2.95 13.37 -9.83
C GLN A 315 -3.20 12.88 -11.27
N LEU A 316 -3.91 13.64 -12.09
CA LEU A 316 -4.09 13.31 -13.50
C LEU A 316 -2.76 13.28 -14.27
N ASP A 317 -1.89 14.26 -14.03
CA ASP A 317 -0.56 14.29 -14.63
C ASP A 317 0.32 13.11 -14.18
N LYS A 318 0.25 12.74 -12.91
CA LYS A 318 0.93 11.53 -12.42
C LYS A 318 0.39 10.28 -13.10
N ALA A 319 -0.93 10.14 -13.22
CA ALA A 319 -1.56 8.98 -13.88
C ALA A 319 -1.14 8.86 -15.36
N ARG A 320 -1.06 9.97 -16.09
CA ARG A 320 -0.56 10.00 -17.48
C ARG A 320 0.88 9.53 -17.58
N ARG A 321 1.76 10.05 -16.71
CA ARG A 321 3.16 9.62 -16.68
C ARG A 321 3.30 8.14 -16.31
N ALA A 322 2.50 7.65 -15.36
CA ALA A 322 2.49 6.24 -14.98
C ALA A 322 2.04 5.35 -16.15
N LEU A 323 0.99 5.75 -16.89
CA LEU A 323 0.53 5.02 -18.07
C LEU A 323 1.56 5.00 -19.20
N GLN A 324 2.24 6.12 -19.47
CA GLN A 324 3.31 6.18 -20.46
C GLN A 324 4.48 5.25 -20.13
N ARG A 325 4.85 5.13 -18.85
CA ARG A 325 5.86 4.15 -18.41
C ARG A 325 5.39 2.72 -18.60
N ALA A 326 4.11 2.46 -18.37
CA ALA A 326 3.53 1.12 -18.59
C ALA A 326 3.56 0.68 -20.07
N ALA A 327 3.51 1.64 -21.02
CA ALA A 327 3.53 1.35 -22.44
C ALA A 327 4.94 1.11 -23.04
N ARG A 328 6.02 1.43 -22.30
CA ARG A 328 7.41 1.31 -22.78
C ARG A 328 8.08 -0.01 -22.39
N THR A 329 7.39 -0.88 -21.71
CA THR A 329 7.85 -2.20 -21.24
C THR A 329 7.05 -3.30 -21.88
#